data_089cca7e788ad69b89c74ed51e0e2a30
#
_entry.id   089cca7e788ad69b89c74ed51e0e2a30
#
_cell.length_a   1.000
_cell.length_b   1.000
_cell.length_c   1.000
_cell.angle_alpha   90.00
_cell.angle_beta   90.00
_cell.angle_gamma   90.00
#
_symmetry.space_group_name_H-M   'P 1'
#
loop_
_entity.id
_entity.type
_entity.pdbx_description
1 polymer ?
#
loop_
_entity_poly.entity_id
_entity_poly.type
_entity_poly.pdbx_seq_one_letter_code
_entity_poly.pdbx_strand_id
1 'polypeptide(L)'
;MRLLELCLIVWFFTAGLVHPAAFSQDRGDTCRKAIIYKSGDFAATNAIKICSNAEQIPVGYKANIDMPVCDDTLCANVILKFYWDLAGNYTGFDTIPGKPLTKFDHKKFQTADYLKLNQILKNRNSILRILEKEDLVDKTIKIKATTVDAITGATPQTIKNAVVEGAVYTSFTLWHFVNGAIKDSIAAITLSIYSEQVARQMLISENYETQLFALRKWTKTDYELHFDLLFQVIRQSVPLIKAYAISKSPLPFVTLEKNRQFVSLYPLLDAYSKSIFLNRITAGKDMATVYLPLMMTLLSDLDQKQLEQVTVAVQKFEIPGFQELKKNLTKPKD
;
A
#
# COMPACT_ATOMS: atom_id res chain seq x y z
N MET A 1 50.95 31.16 35.71
CA MET A 1 51.11 31.06 34.26
C MET A 1 50.59 29.71 33.82
N ARG A 2 49.39 29.64 33.32
CA ARG A 2 48.79 28.45 32.68
C ARG A 2 48.23 28.92 31.35
N LEU A 3 48.85 28.42 30.26
CA LEU A 3 48.41 28.67 28.89
C LEU A 3 47.06 27.94 28.65
N LEU A 4 46.07 28.69 28.18
CA LEU A 4 44.84 28.16 27.58
C LEU A 4 45.17 27.81 26.11
N GLU A 5 45.11 26.53 25.78
CA GLU A 5 45.02 26.07 24.38
C GLU A 5 43.60 26.20 23.88
N LEU A 6 43.37 27.10 22.94
CA LEU A 6 42.14 27.20 22.16
C LEU A 6 42.17 26.13 21.06
N CYS A 7 41.38 25.04 21.24
CA CYS A 7 41.09 24.13 20.16
C CYS A 7 40.00 24.73 19.24
N LEU A 8 40.41 25.24 18.10
CA LEU A 8 39.56 25.60 16.97
C LEU A 8 39.02 24.31 16.33
N ILE A 9 37.78 23.94 16.62
CA ILE A 9 37.08 22.88 15.90
C ILE A 9 36.59 23.46 14.58
N VAL A 10 37.35 23.20 13.51
CA VAL A 10 36.92 23.50 12.14
C VAL A 10 35.90 22.46 11.73
N TRP A 11 34.64 22.88 11.73
CA TRP A 11 33.54 22.11 11.13
C TRP A 11 33.70 22.13 9.62
N PHE A 12 34.26 21.06 9.07
CA PHE A 12 34.16 20.77 7.64
C PHE A 12 32.70 20.43 7.34
N PHE A 13 31.93 21.39 6.83
CA PHE A 13 30.72 21.13 6.09
C PHE A 13 31.11 20.39 4.81
N THR A 14 31.17 19.06 4.86
CA THR A 14 31.11 18.26 3.65
C THR A 14 29.72 18.48 3.09
N ALA A 15 29.60 19.30 2.04
CA ALA A 15 28.44 19.34 1.18
C ALA A 15 28.22 17.91 0.65
N GLY A 16 27.47 17.12 1.38
CA GLY A 16 27.02 15.81 0.92
C GLY A 16 26.27 16.05 -0.38
N LEU A 17 26.85 15.59 -1.49
CA LEU A 17 26.14 15.39 -2.73
C LEU A 17 24.89 14.59 -2.37
N VAL A 18 23.74 15.28 -2.31
CA VAL A 18 22.43 14.63 -2.22
C VAL A 18 22.29 13.86 -3.52
N HIS A 19 22.74 12.63 -3.50
CA HIS A 19 22.35 11.68 -4.53
C HIS A 19 20.83 11.62 -4.48
N PRO A 20 20.13 11.77 -5.63
CA PRO A 20 18.71 11.52 -5.66
C PRO A 20 18.50 10.16 -4.99
N ALA A 21 17.67 10.14 -3.95
CA ALA A 21 17.39 8.91 -3.22
C ALA A 21 17.01 7.88 -4.28
N ALA A 22 17.91 6.96 -4.55
CA ALA A 22 17.63 5.81 -5.37
C ALA A 22 16.47 5.11 -4.66
N PHE A 23 15.32 4.99 -5.31
CA PHE A 23 14.19 4.20 -4.81
C PHE A 23 14.53 2.70 -4.87
N SER A 24 15.84 2.39 -4.75
CA SER A 24 16.39 1.07 -4.96
C SER A 24 15.77 0.08 -4.01
N GLN A 25 14.99 -0.84 -4.57
CA GLN A 25 14.50 -2.03 -3.90
C GLN A 25 15.33 -3.27 -4.28
N ASP A 26 16.47 -3.09 -4.91
CA ASP A 26 17.37 -4.21 -5.28
C ASP A 26 18.06 -4.76 -4.01
N ARG A 27 17.34 -5.66 -3.31
CA ARG A 27 17.76 -6.27 -2.04
C ARG A 27 18.69 -7.48 -2.21
N GLY A 28 19.33 -7.62 -3.38
CA GLY A 28 20.11 -8.84 -3.68
C GLY A 28 19.24 -10.08 -3.94
N ASP A 29 17.95 -9.89 -4.18
CA ASP A 29 16.98 -10.96 -4.41
C ASP A 29 17.31 -11.75 -5.68
N THR A 30 17.12 -13.07 -5.63
CA THR A 30 17.21 -13.92 -6.81
C THR A 30 15.95 -13.79 -7.65
N CYS A 31 16.07 -13.40 -8.94
CA CYS A 31 14.93 -13.15 -9.79
C CYS A 31 14.92 -14.05 -11.02
N ARG A 32 13.78 -14.69 -11.29
CA ARG A 32 13.53 -15.52 -12.48
C ARG A 32 12.42 -14.94 -13.34
N LYS A 33 12.43 -15.23 -14.66
CA LYS A 33 11.40 -14.78 -15.59
C LYS A 33 10.03 -15.37 -15.19
N ALA A 34 9.03 -14.53 -15.07
CA ALA A 34 7.67 -14.92 -14.71
C ALA A 34 6.69 -14.73 -15.87
N ILE A 35 6.74 -13.57 -16.55
CA ILE A 35 5.82 -13.19 -17.63
C ILE A 35 6.60 -12.57 -18.77
N ILE A 36 6.11 -12.77 -20.00
CA ILE A 36 6.43 -11.90 -21.13
C ILE A 36 5.22 -11.00 -21.33
N TYR A 37 5.37 -9.73 -20.99
CA TYR A 37 4.35 -8.73 -21.25
C TYR A 37 4.58 -8.10 -22.63
N LYS A 38 3.58 -8.18 -23.49
CA LYS A 38 3.56 -7.46 -24.76
C LYS A 38 2.69 -6.23 -24.54
N SER A 39 3.28 -5.06 -24.63
CA SER A 39 2.53 -3.82 -24.63
C SER A 39 1.85 -3.67 -25.99
N GLY A 40 0.51 -3.54 -26.02
CA GLY A 40 -0.36 -3.45 -27.19
C GLY A 40 0.25 -2.93 -28.49
N ASP A 41 0.27 -1.61 -28.69
CA ASP A 41 0.77 -0.96 -29.90
C ASP A 41 2.30 -0.84 -29.98
N PHE A 42 3.02 -1.18 -28.92
CA PHE A 42 4.47 -1.11 -28.88
C PHE A 42 5.07 -2.52 -29.02
N ALA A 43 5.91 -2.69 -30.03
CA ALA A 43 6.61 -3.96 -30.31
C ALA A 43 7.58 -4.41 -29.19
N ALA A 44 7.67 -3.66 -28.11
CA ALA A 44 8.54 -3.96 -26.98
C ALA A 44 8.01 -5.13 -26.17
N THR A 45 8.78 -6.22 -26.15
CA THR A 45 8.52 -7.38 -25.28
C THR A 45 9.28 -7.19 -23.97
N ASN A 46 8.55 -6.99 -22.89
CA ASN A 46 9.16 -6.80 -21.57
C ASN A 46 9.05 -8.09 -20.74
N ALA A 47 10.18 -8.56 -20.22
CA ALA A 47 10.20 -9.69 -19.31
C ALA A 47 10.03 -9.21 -17.88
N ILE A 48 8.91 -9.59 -17.26
CA ILE A 48 8.68 -9.37 -15.83
C ILE A 48 9.25 -10.55 -15.08
N LYS A 49 10.06 -10.28 -14.08
CA LYS A 49 10.72 -11.26 -13.24
C LYS A 49 10.08 -11.29 -11.85
N ILE A 50 9.81 -12.47 -11.33
CA ILE A 50 9.49 -12.66 -9.93
C ILE A 50 10.80 -12.75 -9.13
N CYS A 51 10.87 -12.03 -8.02
CA CYS A 51 12.03 -11.97 -7.15
C CYS A 51 11.71 -12.64 -5.82
N SER A 52 12.68 -13.41 -5.31
CA SER A 52 12.58 -14.15 -4.05
C SER A 52 13.74 -13.77 -3.14
N ASN A 53 13.48 -13.76 -1.84
CA ASN A 53 14.51 -13.57 -0.82
C ASN A 53 15.46 -14.79 -0.69
N ALA A 54 16.36 -14.77 0.29
CA ALA A 54 17.34 -15.85 0.51
C ALA A 54 16.66 -17.20 0.81
N GLU A 55 15.50 -17.20 1.43
CA GLU A 55 14.68 -18.38 1.73
C GLU A 55 13.85 -18.85 0.53
N GLN A 56 14.08 -18.31 -0.67
CA GLN A 56 13.33 -18.60 -1.91
C GLN A 56 11.84 -18.23 -1.83
N ILE A 57 11.44 -17.39 -0.87
CA ILE A 57 10.07 -16.90 -0.75
C ILE A 57 9.90 -15.70 -1.68
N PRO A 58 8.87 -15.69 -2.56
CA PRO A 58 8.56 -14.54 -3.40
C PRO A 58 8.33 -13.28 -2.59
N VAL A 59 8.95 -12.16 -3.00
CA VAL A 59 8.84 -10.86 -2.31
C VAL A 59 8.31 -9.75 -3.22
N GLY A 60 8.30 -9.95 -4.53
CA GLY A 60 7.79 -8.97 -5.48
C GLY A 60 8.22 -9.25 -6.92
N TYR A 61 7.99 -8.28 -7.77
CA TYR A 61 8.28 -8.38 -9.20
C TYR A 61 9.11 -7.19 -9.66
N LYS A 62 9.94 -7.40 -10.68
CA LYS A 62 10.68 -6.34 -11.37
C LYS A 62 10.72 -6.54 -12.88
N ALA A 63 10.81 -5.43 -13.62
CA ALA A 63 11.07 -5.43 -15.05
C ALA A 63 12.00 -4.29 -15.43
N ASN A 64 12.93 -4.58 -16.35
CA ASN A 64 13.62 -3.54 -17.10
C ASN A 64 12.80 -3.28 -18.34
N ILE A 65 12.43 -2.03 -18.58
CA ILE A 65 11.70 -1.63 -19.77
C ILE A 65 12.58 -0.77 -20.66
N ASP A 66 12.36 -0.87 -21.96
CA ASP A 66 12.84 0.01 -23.01
C ASP A 66 11.67 0.18 -23.99
N MET A 67 10.97 1.31 -23.89
CA MET A 67 9.75 1.50 -24.64
C MET A 67 9.60 2.95 -25.14
N PRO A 68 9.07 3.15 -26.34
CA PRO A 68 8.67 4.48 -26.80
C PRO A 68 7.46 4.97 -25.99
N VAL A 69 7.34 6.27 -25.83
CA VAL A 69 6.20 6.92 -25.15
C VAL A 69 5.41 7.85 -26.07
N CYS A 70 5.97 8.18 -27.23
CA CYS A 70 5.32 8.98 -28.28
C CYS A 70 5.15 8.14 -29.53
N ASP A 71 4.13 8.47 -30.35
CA ASP A 71 3.81 7.73 -31.57
C ASP A 71 4.68 8.19 -32.78
N ASP A 72 5.22 9.39 -32.68
CA ASP A 72 5.91 10.08 -33.78
C ASP A 72 7.42 9.87 -33.83
N THR A 73 7.95 8.95 -33.05
CA THR A 73 9.39 8.66 -32.91
C THR A 73 10.30 9.85 -32.47
N LEU A 74 9.69 11.00 -32.16
CA LEU A 74 10.43 12.19 -31.74
C LEU A 74 10.88 12.12 -30.28
N CYS A 75 10.23 11.29 -29.46
CA CYS A 75 10.60 11.09 -28.07
C CYS A 75 11.68 10.02 -27.95
N ALA A 76 12.66 10.26 -27.08
CA ALA A 76 13.57 9.20 -26.68
C ALA A 76 12.81 8.09 -25.93
N ASN A 77 13.24 6.84 -26.13
CA ASN A 77 12.72 5.71 -25.36
C ASN A 77 12.89 5.94 -23.86
N VAL A 78 11.88 5.51 -23.10
CA VAL A 78 11.98 5.43 -21.66
C VAL A 78 12.67 4.12 -21.28
N ILE A 79 13.80 4.24 -20.56
CA ILE A 79 14.56 3.08 -20.09
C ILE A 79 14.61 3.17 -18.58
N LEU A 80 13.83 2.29 -17.89
CA LEU A 80 13.68 2.26 -16.43
C LEU A 80 13.62 0.82 -15.93
N LYS A 81 13.87 0.65 -14.62
CA LYS A 81 13.61 -0.58 -13.90
C LYS A 81 12.41 -0.35 -12.98
N PHE A 82 11.33 -1.08 -13.17
CA PHE A 82 10.12 -1.00 -12.36
C PHE A 82 10.02 -2.12 -11.35
N TYR A 83 9.29 -1.83 -10.25
CA TYR A 83 9.04 -2.76 -9.16
C TYR A 83 7.56 -2.80 -8.80
N TRP A 84 7.07 -4.01 -8.48
CA TRP A 84 5.73 -4.27 -7.99
C TRP A 84 5.79 -5.21 -6.79
N ASP A 85 4.82 -5.06 -5.88
CA ASP A 85 4.59 -6.03 -4.82
C ASP A 85 3.91 -7.30 -5.35
N LEU A 86 3.65 -8.27 -4.46
CA LEU A 86 3.02 -9.54 -4.81
C LEU A 86 1.55 -9.40 -5.26
N ALA A 87 0.87 -8.30 -4.94
CA ALA A 87 -0.48 -8.01 -5.42
C ALA A 87 -0.48 -7.22 -6.74
N GLY A 88 0.69 -6.95 -7.32
CA GLY A 88 0.84 -6.17 -8.55
C GLY A 88 0.75 -4.66 -8.33
N ASN A 89 0.79 -4.17 -7.10
CA ASN A 89 0.84 -2.74 -6.86
C ASN A 89 2.24 -2.21 -7.15
N TYR A 90 2.30 -1.13 -7.93
CA TYR A 90 3.55 -0.44 -8.20
C TYR A 90 4.18 0.08 -6.90
N THR A 91 5.47 -0.19 -6.68
CA THR A 91 6.20 0.21 -5.49
C THR A 91 7.26 1.26 -5.76
N GLY A 92 7.83 1.29 -6.95
CA GLY A 92 8.85 2.26 -7.31
C GLY A 92 9.53 1.96 -8.64
N PHE A 93 10.48 2.81 -9.02
CA PHE A 93 11.35 2.58 -10.16
C PHE A 93 12.78 3.04 -9.86
N ASP A 94 13.75 2.47 -10.59
CA ASP A 94 15.13 2.96 -10.67
C ASP A 94 15.42 3.47 -12.08
N THR A 95 16.27 4.49 -12.14
CA THR A 95 16.87 4.96 -13.40
C THR A 95 18.04 4.07 -13.80
N ILE A 96 18.32 4.02 -15.10
CA ILE A 96 19.50 3.33 -15.62
C ILE A 96 20.63 4.36 -15.82
N PRO A 97 21.84 4.11 -15.30
CA PRO A 97 22.96 5.03 -15.48
C PRO A 97 23.20 5.36 -16.96
N GLY A 98 23.35 6.64 -17.26
CA GLY A 98 23.55 7.14 -18.62
C GLY A 98 22.30 7.19 -19.49
N LYS A 99 21.13 6.83 -18.96
CA LYS A 99 19.82 6.84 -19.67
C LYS A 99 18.81 7.71 -18.92
N PRO A 100 18.99 9.04 -18.84
CA PRO A 100 18.04 9.91 -18.16
C PRO A 100 16.74 10.00 -18.95
N LEU A 101 15.62 10.17 -18.25
CA LEU A 101 14.37 10.58 -18.88
C LEU A 101 14.51 12.01 -19.41
N THR A 102 13.80 12.28 -20.51
CA THR A 102 13.76 13.61 -21.11
C THR A 102 12.34 14.14 -21.18
N LYS A 103 12.23 15.45 -21.08
CA LYS A 103 11.03 16.20 -21.40
C LYS A 103 10.91 16.35 -22.91
N PHE A 104 9.82 16.90 -23.33
CA PHE A 104 9.44 17.11 -24.72
C PHE A 104 10.54 17.82 -25.56
N ASP A 105 11.18 18.83 -25.00
CA ASP A 105 12.26 19.61 -25.64
C ASP A 105 13.66 18.96 -25.45
N HIS A 106 13.75 17.66 -25.23
CA HIS A 106 14.96 16.89 -24.93
C HIS A 106 15.71 17.33 -23.65
N LYS A 107 15.13 18.22 -22.84
CA LYS A 107 15.68 18.55 -21.54
C LYS A 107 15.60 17.35 -20.61
N LYS A 108 16.72 17.05 -19.93
CA LYS A 108 16.76 15.94 -18.98
C LYS A 108 15.88 16.22 -17.78
N PHE A 109 15.24 15.18 -17.27
CA PHE A 109 14.52 15.23 -15.98
C PHE A 109 15.47 15.69 -14.89
N GLN A 110 14.96 16.58 -14.04
CA GLN A 110 15.60 16.96 -12.78
C GLN A 110 15.10 16.04 -11.65
N THR A 111 15.74 16.07 -10.49
CA THR A 111 15.33 15.28 -9.32
C THR A 111 13.86 15.47 -8.97
N ALA A 112 13.36 16.71 -9.02
CA ALA A 112 11.96 17.03 -8.77
C ALA A 112 11.00 16.35 -9.75
N ASP A 113 11.39 16.22 -11.03
CA ASP A 113 10.58 15.54 -12.05
C ASP A 113 10.45 14.03 -11.77
N TYR A 114 11.54 13.39 -11.36
CA TYR A 114 11.52 11.97 -10.95
C TYR A 114 10.68 11.73 -9.71
N LEU A 115 10.77 12.61 -8.71
CA LEU A 115 9.92 12.54 -7.52
C LEU A 115 8.45 12.69 -7.88
N LYS A 116 8.13 13.67 -8.74
CA LYS A 116 6.76 13.90 -9.22
C LYS A 116 6.24 12.71 -10.02
N LEU A 117 7.06 12.16 -10.93
CA LEU A 117 6.69 10.96 -11.70
C LEU A 117 6.38 9.79 -10.76
N ASN A 118 7.22 9.52 -9.76
CA ASN A 118 6.97 8.44 -8.81
C ASN A 118 5.66 8.64 -8.03
N GLN A 119 5.34 9.86 -7.62
CA GLN A 119 4.06 10.18 -6.97
C GLN A 119 2.86 9.93 -7.90
N ILE A 120 2.98 10.32 -9.18
CA ILE A 120 1.97 10.09 -10.21
C ILE A 120 1.73 8.59 -10.39
N LEU A 121 2.79 7.79 -10.53
CA LEU A 121 2.70 6.35 -10.74
C LEU A 121 2.12 5.61 -9.53
N LYS A 122 2.37 6.09 -8.31
CA LYS A 122 1.77 5.57 -7.07
C LYS A 122 0.28 5.92 -6.93
N ASN A 123 -0.17 7.00 -7.56
CA ASN A 123 -1.58 7.41 -7.48
C ASN A 123 -2.46 6.61 -8.43
N ARG A 124 -3.00 5.51 -7.95
CA ARG A 124 -3.90 4.61 -8.71
C ARG A 124 -5.26 5.23 -9.04
N ASN A 125 -5.66 6.27 -8.27
CA ASN A 125 -6.89 7.02 -8.48
C ASN A 125 -6.67 8.28 -9.33
N SER A 126 -5.57 8.31 -10.09
CA SER A 126 -5.28 9.42 -11.02
C SER A 126 -6.38 9.54 -12.08
N ILE A 127 -6.63 10.77 -12.52
CA ILE A 127 -7.48 11.06 -13.66
C ILE A 127 -6.97 10.35 -14.94
N LEU A 128 -5.66 10.07 -15.03
CA LEU A 128 -5.06 9.34 -16.14
C LEU A 128 -5.74 8.00 -16.43
N ARG A 129 -6.38 7.38 -15.43
CA ARG A 129 -7.08 6.10 -15.56
C ARG A 129 -8.22 6.12 -16.59
N ILE A 130 -8.87 7.25 -16.74
CA ILE A 130 -10.07 7.41 -17.56
C ILE A 130 -9.83 8.22 -18.83
N LEU A 131 -8.60 8.71 -19.02
CA LEU A 131 -8.23 9.48 -20.19
C LEU A 131 -7.73 8.55 -21.31
N GLU A 132 -7.99 8.95 -22.53
CA GLU A 132 -7.34 8.43 -23.73
C GLU A 132 -6.13 9.31 -24.07
N LYS A 133 -5.24 8.81 -24.94
CA LYS A 133 -4.03 9.53 -25.31
C LYS A 133 -4.32 10.87 -26.00
N GLU A 134 -5.43 10.91 -26.75
CA GLU A 134 -5.94 12.07 -27.47
C GLU A 134 -6.42 13.20 -26.55
N ASP A 135 -6.81 12.87 -25.32
CA ASP A 135 -7.31 13.85 -24.32
C ASP A 135 -6.18 14.63 -23.65
N LEU A 136 -4.94 14.19 -23.82
CA LEU A 136 -3.78 14.76 -23.14
C LEU A 136 -3.42 16.15 -23.60
N VAL A 137 -3.83 16.52 -24.82
CA VAL A 137 -3.48 17.77 -25.47
C VAL A 137 -4.71 18.41 -26.08
N ASP A 138 -4.99 19.65 -25.69
CA ASP A 138 -6.06 20.44 -26.32
C ASP A 138 -5.57 20.98 -27.67
N LYS A 139 -5.99 20.33 -28.76
CA LYS A 139 -5.65 20.70 -30.14
C LYS A 139 -6.29 22.01 -30.57
N THR A 140 -7.24 22.55 -29.84
CA THR A 140 -7.93 23.83 -30.17
C THR A 140 -7.09 25.04 -29.77
N ILE A 141 -6.17 24.88 -28.81
CA ILE A 141 -5.29 25.93 -28.33
C ILE A 141 -3.99 25.93 -29.15
N LYS A 142 -3.91 26.79 -30.14
CA LYS A 142 -2.66 27.02 -30.90
C LYS A 142 -1.73 27.92 -30.09
N ILE A 143 -0.72 27.36 -29.47
CA ILE A 143 0.35 28.13 -28.84
C ILE A 143 1.28 28.61 -29.92
N LYS A 144 1.40 29.94 -30.13
CA LYS A 144 2.50 30.53 -30.87
C LYS A 144 3.77 30.41 -30.03
N ALA A 145 4.45 29.27 -30.09
CA ALA A 145 5.74 29.11 -29.47
C ALA A 145 6.83 29.45 -30.51
N THR A 146 7.80 30.23 -30.08
CA THR A 146 9.01 30.56 -30.86
C THR A 146 9.99 29.39 -30.90
N THR A 147 9.76 28.33 -30.22
CA THR A 147 10.44 27.04 -30.26
C THR A 147 9.42 25.98 -30.63
N VAL A 148 9.72 25.23 -31.67
CA VAL A 148 8.84 24.20 -32.24
C VAL A 148 8.67 23.10 -31.21
N ASP A 149 7.57 23.20 -30.48
CA ASP A 149 7.04 22.11 -29.69
C ASP A 149 6.27 21.23 -30.70
N ALA A 150 6.72 20.01 -30.96
CA ALA A 150 6.13 19.13 -31.95
C ALA A 150 4.66 18.76 -31.65
N ILE A 151 4.14 19.13 -30.47
CA ILE A 151 2.75 18.98 -30.07
C ILE A 151 2.12 20.36 -29.89
N THR A 152 1.34 20.75 -30.86
CA THR A 152 0.72 22.07 -31.02
C THR A 152 -0.48 22.32 -30.08
N GLY A 153 -0.54 21.74 -28.90
CA GLY A 153 -1.64 21.90 -27.95
C GLY A 153 -1.21 22.12 -26.53
N ALA A 154 -2.01 22.86 -25.73
CA ALA A 154 -1.77 23.03 -24.32
C ALA A 154 -2.32 21.82 -23.55
N THR A 155 -1.57 21.38 -22.54
CA THR A 155 -2.11 20.40 -21.59
C THR A 155 -3.27 21.03 -20.81
N PRO A 156 -4.46 20.43 -20.79
CA PRO A 156 -5.59 20.94 -20.02
C PRO A 156 -5.23 21.13 -18.55
N GLN A 157 -5.73 22.20 -17.93
CA GLN A 157 -5.42 22.51 -16.52
C GLN A 157 -5.77 21.37 -15.56
N THR A 158 -6.81 20.61 -15.86
CA THR A 158 -7.25 19.45 -15.09
C THR A 158 -6.23 18.31 -15.06
N ILE A 159 -5.38 18.21 -16.07
CA ILE A 159 -4.37 17.15 -16.21
C ILE A 159 -3.01 17.58 -15.67
N LYS A 160 -2.71 18.88 -15.60
CA LYS A 160 -1.37 19.39 -15.20
C LYS A 160 -0.86 18.82 -13.87
N ASN A 161 -1.74 18.60 -12.91
CA ASN A 161 -1.35 18.04 -11.61
C ASN A 161 -1.09 16.53 -11.68
N ALA A 162 -1.63 15.85 -12.68
CA ALA A 162 -1.52 14.41 -12.87
C ALA A 162 -0.35 14.00 -13.77
N VAL A 163 0.44 14.96 -14.26
CA VAL A 163 1.58 14.72 -15.16
C VAL A 163 2.83 15.49 -14.72
N VAL A 164 3.99 15.08 -15.23
CA VAL A 164 5.21 15.87 -15.14
C VAL A 164 5.17 16.92 -16.25
N GLU A 165 5.45 18.17 -15.93
CA GLU A 165 5.48 19.28 -16.88
C GLU A 165 6.51 19.01 -18.00
N GLY A 166 6.07 19.13 -19.26
CA GLY A 166 6.87 18.82 -20.44
C GLY A 166 7.09 17.31 -20.67
N ALA A 167 6.40 16.41 -19.92
CA ALA A 167 6.50 14.97 -20.08
C ALA A 167 5.12 14.27 -19.92
N VAL A 168 4.10 14.84 -20.56
CA VAL A 168 2.70 14.40 -20.45
C VAL A 168 2.54 12.97 -20.94
N TYR A 169 3.02 12.66 -22.14
CA TYR A 169 2.96 11.31 -22.72
C TYR A 169 3.75 10.29 -21.91
N THR A 170 4.93 10.67 -21.42
CA THR A 170 5.72 9.81 -20.51
C THR A 170 4.92 9.47 -19.25
N SER A 171 4.31 10.47 -18.61
CA SER A 171 3.50 10.27 -17.41
C SER A 171 2.30 9.36 -17.67
N PHE A 172 1.59 9.59 -18.75
CA PHE A 172 0.42 8.80 -19.17
C PHE A 172 0.80 7.34 -19.47
N THR A 173 1.75 7.15 -20.39
CA THR A 173 2.13 5.82 -20.86
C THR A 173 2.69 4.98 -19.72
N LEU A 174 3.56 5.56 -18.86
CA LEU A 174 4.10 4.83 -17.72
C LEU A 174 3.05 4.55 -16.66
N TRP A 175 2.09 5.45 -16.46
CA TRP A 175 0.99 5.20 -15.51
C TRP A 175 0.15 4.00 -15.96
N HIS A 176 -0.25 3.95 -17.22
CA HIS A 176 -0.99 2.83 -17.80
C HIS A 176 -0.17 1.53 -17.82
N PHE A 177 1.14 1.63 -18.04
CA PHE A 177 2.02 0.48 -17.99
C PHE A 177 2.04 -0.14 -16.58
N VAL A 178 2.29 0.66 -15.54
CA VAL A 178 2.47 0.11 -14.19
C VAL A 178 1.18 -0.23 -13.46
N ASN A 179 0.04 0.44 -13.82
CA ASN A 179 -1.25 0.28 -13.15
C ASN A 179 -2.31 -0.45 -14.00
N GLY A 180 -2.01 -0.76 -15.26
CA GLY A 180 -2.92 -1.43 -16.20
C GLY A 180 -2.90 -2.95 -16.09
N ALA A 181 -3.06 -3.65 -17.20
CA ALA A 181 -3.17 -5.11 -17.27
C ALA A 181 -1.99 -5.89 -16.68
N ILE A 182 -0.82 -5.28 -16.56
CA ILE A 182 0.36 -5.87 -15.92
C ILE A 182 0.09 -6.21 -14.44
N LYS A 183 -0.65 -5.35 -13.73
CA LYS A 183 -1.04 -5.57 -12.34
C LYS A 183 -1.87 -6.84 -12.18
N ASP A 184 -2.88 -7.01 -13.03
CA ASP A 184 -3.77 -8.17 -12.99
C ASP A 184 -3.00 -9.45 -13.35
N SER A 185 -2.07 -9.36 -14.31
CA SER A 185 -1.20 -10.47 -14.68
C SER A 185 -0.28 -10.89 -13.54
N ILE A 186 0.32 -9.94 -12.82
CA ILE A 186 1.13 -10.19 -11.62
C ILE A 186 0.28 -10.84 -10.53
N ALA A 187 -0.90 -10.30 -10.25
CA ALA A 187 -1.81 -10.85 -9.23
C ALA A 187 -2.22 -12.30 -9.57
N ALA A 188 -2.50 -12.59 -10.84
CA ALA A 188 -2.83 -13.95 -11.31
C ALA A 188 -1.66 -14.93 -11.09
N ILE A 189 -0.42 -14.52 -11.39
CA ILE A 189 0.76 -15.36 -11.15
C ILE A 189 0.99 -15.58 -9.66
N THR A 190 0.89 -14.53 -8.85
CA THR A 190 1.00 -14.67 -7.39
C THR A 190 -0.02 -15.68 -6.87
N LEU A 191 -1.26 -15.65 -7.39
CA LEU A 191 -2.28 -16.64 -7.04
C LEU A 191 -1.90 -18.08 -7.45
N SER A 192 -1.24 -18.26 -8.58
CA SER A 192 -0.82 -19.60 -9.04
C SER A 192 0.29 -20.23 -8.19
N ILE A 193 1.03 -19.39 -7.43
CA ILE A 193 2.10 -19.81 -6.51
C ILE A 193 1.74 -19.54 -5.05
N TYR A 194 0.45 -19.25 -4.77
CA TYR A 194 0.01 -18.87 -3.44
C TYR A 194 0.27 -20.00 -2.44
N SER A 195 0.99 -19.69 -1.40
CA SER A 195 1.35 -20.59 -0.30
C SER A 195 1.25 -19.84 1.02
N GLU A 196 1.39 -20.55 2.13
CA GLU A 196 1.43 -19.92 3.45
C GLU A 196 2.55 -18.87 3.55
N GLN A 197 3.75 -19.17 3.02
CA GLN A 197 4.86 -18.21 3.04
C GLN A 197 4.56 -16.98 2.20
N VAL A 198 3.93 -17.13 1.03
CA VAL A 198 3.50 -16.01 0.19
C VAL A 198 2.44 -15.17 0.92
N ALA A 199 1.44 -15.83 1.53
CA ALA A 199 0.42 -15.14 2.32
C ALA A 199 1.03 -14.33 3.48
N ARG A 200 1.96 -14.94 4.22
CA ARG A 200 2.69 -14.29 5.31
C ARG A 200 3.46 -13.07 4.81
N GLN A 201 4.20 -13.20 3.70
CA GLN A 201 4.94 -12.09 3.08
C GLN A 201 4.02 -10.94 2.66
N MET A 202 2.82 -11.25 2.15
CA MET A 202 1.84 -10.24 1.78
C MET A 202 1.21 -9.55 3.01
N LEU A 203 0.98 -10.28 4.10
CA LEU A 203 0.34 -9.74 5.31
C LEU A 203 1.26 -8.83 6.13
N ILE A 204 2.58 -9.01 6.03
CA ILE A 204 3.56 -8.09 6.65
C ILE A 204 3.90 -6.89 5.77
N SER A 205 3.31 -6.79 4.57
CA SER A 205 3.51 -5.65 3.66
C SER A 205 3.00 -4.34 4.28
N GLU A 206 3.68 -3.24 4.03
CA GLU A 206 3.20 -1.90 4.38
C GLU A 206 2.02 -1.45 3.51
N ASN A 207 1.81 -2.11 2.35
CA ASN A 207 0.70 -1.80 1.46
C ASN A 207 -0.57 -2.52 1.92
N TYR A 208 -1.55 -1.75 2.39
CA TYR A 208 -2.83 -2.29 2.87
C TYR A 208 -3.61 -3.09 1.81
N GLU A 209 -3.47 -2.77 0.52
CA GLU A 209 -4.14 -3.53 -0.55
C GLU A 209 -3.55 -4.93 -0.70
N THR A 210 -2.23 -5.07 -0.49
CA THR A 210 -1.53 -6.36 -0.48
C THR A 210 -1.95 -7.20 0.72
N GLN A 211 -2.07 -6.57 1.90
CA GLN A 211 -2.63 -7.23 3.09
C GLN A 211 -4.07 -7.70 2.84
N LEU A 212 -4.91 -6.82 2.27
CA LEU A 212 -6.31 -7.14 1.96
C LEU A 212 -6.43 -8.27 0.93
N PHE A 213 -5.55 -8.27 -0.08
CA PHE A 213 -5.51 -9.33 -1.08
C PHE A 213 -5.26 -10.70 -0.42
N ALA A 214 -4.29 -10.80 0.48
CA ALA A 214 -3.99 -12.02 1.22
C ALA A 214 -5.16 -12.44 2.14
N LEU A 215 -5.70 -11.52 2.95
CA LEU A 215 -6.81 -11.80 3.86
C LEU A 215 -8.08 -12.29 3.14
N ARG A 216 -8.33 -11.82 1.92
CA ARG A 216 -9.46 -12.27 1.09
C ARG A 216 -9.33 -13.72 0.62
N LYS A 217 -8.12 -14.27 0.62
CA LYS A 217 -7.85 -15.67 0.26
C LYS A 217 -7.91 -16.61 1.46
N TRP A 218 -7.81 -16.08 2.66
CA TRP A 218 -7.88 -16.88 3.86
C TRP A 218 -9.25 -17.49 4.08
N THR A 219 -9.25 -18.78 4.36
CA THR A 219 -10.40 -19.54 4.85
C THR A 219 -10.56 -19.35 6.37
N LYS A 220 -11.66 -19.84 6.94
CA LYS A 220 -11.81 -19.86 8.41
C LYS A 220 -10.70 -20.65 9.09
N THR A 221 -10.25 -21.74 8.47
CA THR A 221 -9.13 -22.56 8.98
C THR A 221 -7.83 -21.77 9.00
N ASP A 222 -7.55 -20.98 7.95
CA ASP A 222 -6.33 -20.15 7.89
C ASP A 222 -6.33 -19.09 9.01
N TYR A 223 -7.45 -18.42 9.24
CA TYR A 223 -7.61 -17.47 10.34
C TYR A 223 -7.36 -18.10 11.72
N GLU A 224 -7.77 -19.34 11.91
CA GLU A 224 -7.56 -20.09 13.16
C GLU A 224 -6.12 -20.58 13.28
N LEU A 225 -5.55 -21.14 12.21
CA LEU A 225 -4.22 -21.72 12.20
C LEU A 225 -3.12 -20.65 12.37
N HIS A 226 -3.28 -19.52 11.68
CA HIS A 226 -2.30 -18.42 11.67
C HIS A 226 -2.72 -17.27 12.61
N PHE A 227 -3.29 -17.59 13.76
CA PHE A 227 -3.80 -16.62 14.73
C PHE A 227 -2.76 -15.57 15.14
N ASP A 228 -1.51 -15.96 15.33
CA ASP A 228 -0.44 -15.02 15.73
C ASP A 228 -0.18 -13.96 14.65
N LEU A 229 -0.23 -14.35 13.39
CA LEU A 229 -0.10 -13.42 12.27
C LEU A 229 -1.34 -12.53 12.14
N LEU A 230 -2.54 -13.09 12.32
CA LEU A 230 -3.78 -12.33 12.39
C LEU A 230 -3.74 -11.28 13.49
N PHE A 231 -3.26 -11.65 14.68
CA PHE A 231 -3.10 -10.77 15.82
C PHE A 231 -2.18 -9.58 15.50
N GLN A 232 -1.03 -9.86 14.87
CA GLN A 232 -0.10 -8.82 14.41
C GLN A 232 -0.75 -7.88 13.38
N VAL A 233 -1.46 -8.43 12.40
CA VAL A 233 -2.17 -7.65 11.37
C VAL A 233 -3.20 -6.72 12.01
N ILE A 234 -4.04 -7.23 12.92
CA ILE A 234 -5.04 -6.40 13.61
C ILE A 234 -4.35 -5.32 14.46
N ARG A 235 -3.22 -5.61 15.07
CA ARG A 235 -2.50 -4.66 15.93
C ARG A 235 -1.86 -3.52 15.13
N GLN A 236 -1.26 -3.82 13.95
CA GLN A 236 -0.32 -2.92 13.29
C GLN A 236 -0.88 -2.26 12.01
N SER A 237 -1.90 -2.86 11.38
CA SER A 237 -2.39 -2.39 10.09
C SER A 237 -3.28 -1.14 10.20
N VAL A 238 -3.63 -0.59 9.04
CA VAL A 238 -4.58 0.54 8.94
C VAL A 238 -6.00 0.13 9.34
N PRO A 239 -6.88 1.07 9.76
CA PRO A 239 -8.24 0.77 10.24
C PRO A 239 -9.06 -0.14 9.32
N LEU A 240 -8.97 0.06 8.01
CA LEU A 240 -9.69 -0.77 7.03
C LEU A 240 -9.31 -2.26 7.13
N ILE A 241 -8.03 -2.55 7.30
CA ILE A 241 -7.52 -3.91 7.40
C ILE A 241 -7.88 -4.54 8.75
N LYS A 242 -7.75 -3.76 9.84
CA LYS A 242 -8.19 -4.19 11.18
C LYS A 242 -9.65 -4.61 11.16
N ALA A 243 -10.52 -3.74 10.69
CA ALA A 243 -11.97 -3.99 10.59
C ALA A 243 -12.29 -5.21 9.72
N TYR A 244 -11.63 -5.34 8.56
CA TYR A 244 -11.81 -6.50 7.68
C TYR A 244 -11.38 -7.79 8.39
N ALA A 245 -10.19 -7.84 8.96
CA ALA A 245 -9.66 -9.01 9.67
C ALA A 245 -10.58 -9.42 10.84
N ILE A 246 -11.03 -8.46 11.67
CA ILE A 246 -11.99 -8.70 12.75
C ILE A 246 -13.31 -9.25 12.19
N SER A 247 -13.85 -8.66 11.10
CA SER A 247 -15.12 -9.08 10.52
C SER A 247 -15.10 -10.51 9.97
N LYS A 248 -13.92 -10.99 9.53
CA LYS A 248 -13.74 -12.33 8.95
C LYS A 248 -13.24 -13.38 9.94
N SER A 249 -12.76 -12.98 11.11
CA SER A 249 -12.33 -13.90 12.16
C SER A 249 -13.42 -14.93 12.51
N PRO A 250 -13.06 -16.23 12.66
CA PRO A 250 -14.03 -17.31 12.93
C PRO A 250 -14.37 -17.36 14.43
N LEU A 251 -15.03 -16.32 14.94
CA LEU A 251 -15.38 -16.22 16.35
C LEU A 251 -16.46 -17.24 16.76
N PRO A 252 -16.38 -17.82 17.97
CA PRO A 252 -15.24 -17.78 18.87
C PRO A 252 -14.10 -18.66 18.35
N PHE A 253 -12.85 -18.26 18.67
CA PHE A 253 -11.70 -19.11 18.41
C PHE A 253 -11.75 -20.39 19.25
N VAL A 254 -11.10 -21.44 18.78
CA VAL A 254 -11.15 -22.78 19.40
C VAL A 254 -10.62 -22.77 20.84
N THR A 255 -9.59 -21.97 21.13
CA THR A 255 -9.02 -21.93 22.49
C THR A 255 -9.40 -20.68 23.26
N LEU A 256 -9.57 -20.82 24.57
CA LEU A 256 -9.83 -19.68 25.45
C LEU A 256 -8.69 -18.66 25.39
N GLU A 257 -7.45 -19.12 25.25
CA GLU A 257 -6.28 -18.24 25.16
C GLU A 257 -6.33 -17.33 23.94
N LYS A 258 -6.65 -17.86 22.76
CA LYS A 258 -6.84 -17.03 21.55
C LYS A 258 -7.97 -16.02 21.73
N ASN A 259 -9.07 -16.40 22.37
CA ASN A 259 -10.17 -15.48 22.66
C ASN A 259 -9.74 -14.36 23.61
N ARG A 260 -8.95 -14.64 24.66
CA ARG A 260 -8.37 -13.63 25.56
C ARG A 260 -7.44 -12.67 24.82
N GLN A 261 -6.53 -13.21 24.03
CA GLN A 261 -5.62 -12.40 23.23
C GLN A 261 -6.39 -11.53 22.21
N PHE A 262 -7.43 -12.07 21.58
CA PHE A 262 -8.26 -11.29 20.68
C PHE A 262 -8.96 -10.12 21.38
N VAL A 263 -9.48 -10.34 22.59
CA VAL A 263 -10.08 -9.29 23.42
C VAL A 263 -9.06 -8.24 23.84
N SER A 264 -7.82 -8.64 24.14
CA SER A 264 -6.75 -7.70 24.52
C SER A 264 -6.36 -6.70 23.44
N LEU A 265 -6.78 -6.93 22.19
CA LEU A 265 -6.62 -5.95 21.10
C LEU A 265 -7.55 -4.75 21.22
N TYR A 266 -8.68 -4.88 21.93
CA TYR A 266 -9.74 -3.87 21.94
C TYR A 266 -9.25 -2.45 22.27
N PRO A 267 -8.43 -2.20 23.31
CA PRO A 267 -7.93 -0.87 23.62
C PRO A 267 -7.08 -0.24 22.50
N LEU A 268 -6.45 -1.08 21.66
CA LEU A 268 -5.56 -0.67 20.57
C LEU A 268 -6.30 -0.40 19.26
N LEU A 269 -7.62 -0.65 19.22
CA LEU A 269 -8.44 -0.45 18.03
C LEU A 269 -8.86 1.01 17.87
N ASP A 270 -8.98 1.46 16.64
CA ASP A 270 -9.66 2.70 16.28
C ASP A 270 -11.18 2.59 16.48
N ALA A 271 -11.89 3.73 16.47
CA ALA A 271 -13.32 3.77 16.74
C ALA A 271 -14.16 2.88 15.81
N TYR A 272 -13.80 2.83 14.52
CA TYR A 272 -14.50 1.99 13.54
C TYR A 272 -14.28 0.51 13.81
N SER A 273 -13.03 0.10 14.03
CA SER A 273 -12.67 -1.27 14.37
C SER A 273 -13.28 -1.73 15.70
N LYS A 274 -13.36 -0.84 16.72
CA LYS A 274 -14.07 -1.08 17.99
C LYS A 274 -15.54 -1.39 17.75
N SER A 275 -16.22 -0.62 16.90
CA SER A 275 -17.63 -0.86 16.56
C SER A 275 -17.83 -2.22 15.90
N ILE A 276 -16.99 -2.59 14.92
CA ILE A 276 -17.05 -3.91 14.27
C ILE A 276 -16.81 -5.02 15.30
N PHE A 277 -15.81 -4.87 16.17
CA PHE A 277 -15.48 -5.83 17.22
C PHE A 277 -16.68 -6.07 18.14
N LEU A 278 -17.27 -5.02 18.72
CA LEU A 278 -18.43 -5.11 19.61
C LEU A 278 -19.64 -5.74 18.92
N ASN A 279 -19.93 -5.32 17.70
CA ASN A 279 -21.03 -5.92 16.93
C ASN A 279 -20.85 -7.42 16.74
N ARG A 280 -19.61 -7.88 16.54
CA ARG A 280 -19.30 -9.31 16.37
C ARG A 280 -19.51 -10.10 17.66
N ILE A 281 -18.99 -9.63 18.78
CA ILE A 281 -19.04 -10.35 20.06
C ILE A 281 -20.42 -10.26 20.73
N THR A 282 -21.27 -9.30 20.33
CA THR A 282 -22.65 -9.16 20.84
C THR A 282 -23.71 -9.68 19.87
N ALA A 283 -23.32 -10.27 18.73
CA ALA A 283 -24.26 -10.69 17.67
C ALA A 283 -25.20 -11.84 18.07
N GLY A 284 -24.80 -12.67 19.02
CA GLY A 284 -25.59 -13.83 19.45
C GLY A 284 -25.15 -14.36 20.80
N LYS A 285 -25.95 -15.28 21.38
CA LYS A 285 -25.72 -15.83 22.72
C LYS A 285 -24.36 -16.52 22.83
N ASP A 286 -23.98 -17.33 21.84
CA ASP A 286 -22.71 -18.07 21.84
C ASP A 286 -21.51 -17.12 21.92
N MET A 287 -21.51 -16.06 21.10
CA MET A 287 -20.48 -15.03 21.11
C MET A 287 -20.44 -14.29 22.43
N ALA A 288 -21.61 -13.82 22.89
CA ALA A 288 -21.75 -13.05 24.11
C ALA A 288 -21.27 -13.86 25.34
N THR A 289 -21.60 -15.14 25.40
CA THR A 289 -21.19 -16.03 26.53
C THR A 289 -19.67 -16.18 26.61
N VAL A 290 -18.97 -16.23 25.49
CA VAL A 290 -17.51 -16.36 25.48
C VAL A 290 -16.82 -15.02 25.73
N TYR A 291 -17.26 -13.97 25.05
CA TYR A 291 -16.50 -12.71 24.98
C TYR A 291 -16.87 -11.68 26.04
N LEU A 292 -18.15 -11.57 26.44
CA LEU A 292 -18.53 -10.55 27.42
C LEU A 292 -17.89 -10.75 28.80
N PRO A 293 -17.72 -11.98 29.34
CA PRO A 293 -16.92 -12.17 30.55
C PRO A 293 -15.46 -11.72 30.39
N LEU A 294 -14.85 -11.90 29.22
CA LEU A 294 -13.48 -11.45 28.93
C LEU A 294 -13.40 -9.94 28.81
N MET A 295 -14.44 -9.26 28.33
CA MET A 295 -14.51 -7.81 28.25
C MET A 295 -14.65 -7.10 29.61
N MET A 296 -14.99 -7.82 30.67
CA MET A 296 -15.22 -7.24 32.01
C MET A 296 -14.02 -6.44 32.53
N THR A 297 -12.79 -6.84 32.17
CA THR A 297 -11.56 -6.15 32.56
C THR A 297 -11.28 -4.88 31.74
N LEU A 298 -12.00 -4.66 30.64
CA LEU A 298 -11.80 -3.57 29.69
C LEU A 298 -12.97 -2.57 29.66
N LEU A 299 -13.86 -2.60 30.65
CA LEU A 299 -15.04 -1.73 30.67
C LEU A 299 -14.69 -0.24 30.77
N SER A 300 -13.55 0.08 31.37
CA SER A 300 -13.03 1.47 31.43
C SER A 300 -12.63 2.01 30.06
N ASP A 301 -12.37 1.14 29.09
CA ASP A 301 -11.97 1.49 27.73
C ASP A 301 -13.19 1.71 26.79
N LEU A 302 -14.41 1.46 27.31
CA LEU A 302 -15.67 1.66 26.58
C LEU A 302 -16.17 3.10 26.76
N ASP A 303 -16.60 3.73 25.68
CA ASP A 303 -17.42 4.93 25.76
C ASP A 303 -18.87 4.60 26.19
N GLN A 304 -19.68 5.65 26.49
CA GLN A 304 -21.05 5.49 26.95
C GLN A 304 -21.92 4.62 26.02
N LYS A 305 -21.83 4.84 24.71
CA LYS A 305 -22.60 4.10 23.70
C LYS A 305 -22.17 2.63 23.60
N GLN A 306 -20.87 2.37 23.66
CA GLN A 306 -20.31 1.02 23.65
C GLN A 306 -20.72 0.27 24.92
N LEU A 307 -20.71 0.96 26.04
CA LEU A 307 -21.14 0.41 27.34
C LEU A 307 -22.63 0.05 27.34
N GLU A 308 -23.49 0.91 26.78
CA GLU A 308 -24.90 0.62 26.57
C GLU A 308 -25.11 -0.62 25.69
N GLN A 309 -24.37 -0.75 24.59
CA GLN A 309 -24.43 -1.91 23.70
C GLN A 309 -24.08 -3.22 24.44
N VAL A 310 -23.00 -3.21 25.21
CA VAL A 310 -22.57 -4.36 26.03
C VAL A 310 -23.64 -4.68 27.08
N THR A 311 -24.19 -3.67 27.76
CA THR A 311 -25.24 -3.82 28.77
C THR A 311 -26.48 -4.49 28.20
N VAL A 312 -26.97 -4.01 27.04
CA VAL A 312 -28.13 -4.61 26.36
C VAL A 312 -27.85 -6.08 26.01
N ALA A 313 -26.68 -6.39 25.48
CA ALA A 313 -26.33 -7.77 25.14
C ALA A 313 -26.25 -8.68 26.37
N VAL A 314 -25.67 -8.21 27.47
CA VAL A 314 -25.60 -8.97 28.73
C VAL A 314 -26.99 -9.26 29.28
N GLN A 315 -27.87 -8.28 29.27
CA GLN A 315 -29.28 -8.47 29.71
C GLN A 315 -30.04 -9.43 28.81
N LYS A 316 -29.94 -9.24 27.49
CA LYS A 316 -30.63 -10.04 26.48
C LYS A 316 -30.23 -11.51 26.52
N PHE A 317 -28.97 -11.80 26.77
CA PHE A 317 -28.42 -13.16 26.73
C PHE A 317 -28.21 -13.77 28.11
N GLU A 318 -28.56 -13.04 29.20
CA GLU A 318 -28.49 -13.49 30.60
C GLU A 318 -27.07 -13.93 30.99
N ILE A 319 -26.05 -13.11 30.62
CA ILE A 319 -24.65 -13.44 30.89
C ILE A 319 -24.36 -13.36 32.40
N PRO A 320 -23.77 -14.41 33.01
CA PRO A 320 -23.45 -14.42 34.45
C PRO A 320 -22.43 -13.32 34.83
N GLY A 321 -22.47 -12.85 36.09
CA GLY A 321 -21.53 -11.86 36.64
C GLY A 321 -21.90 -10.40 36.40
N PHE A 322 -22.97 -10.10 35.70
CA PHE A 322 -23.38 -8.72 35.35
C PHE A 322 -23.90 -7.87 36.52
N GLN A 323 -24.32 -8.48 37.62
CA GLN A 323 -24.82 -7.73 38.77
C GLN A 323 -23.73 -6.79 39.37
N GLU A 324 -22.48 -7.20 39.34
CA GLU A 324 -21.34 -6.35 39.75
C GLU A 324 -21.08 -5.20 38.77
N LEU A 325 -21.29 -5.42 37.47
CA LEU A 325 -21.16 -4.39 36.42
C LEU A 325 -22.15 -3.26 36.63
N LYS A 326 -23.40 -3.58 36.98
CA LYS A 326 -24.45 -2.58 37.23
C LYS A 326 -24.11 -1.67 38.39
N LYS A 327 -23.43 -2.19 39.44
CA LYS A 327 -22.94 -1.41 40.57
C LYS A 327 -21.82 -0.45 40.21
N ASN A 328 -20.96 -0.83 39.26
CA ASN A 328 -19.83 0.01 38.84
C ASN A 328 -20.22 1.07 37.80
N LEU A 329 -21.31 0.83 37.04
CA LEU A 329 -21.86 1.76 36.04
C LEU A 329 -22.66 2.90 36.65
N THR A 330 -23.20 2.70 37.86
CA THR A 330 -24.00 3.71 38.58
C THR A 330 -23.19 4.61 39.51
N LYS A 331 -21.88 4.42 39.64
CA LYS A 331 -21.02 5.34 40.34
C LYS A 331 -20.73 6.57 39.47
N PRO A 332 -21.08 7.78 39.92
CA PRO A 332 -20.66 9.00 39.22
C PRO A 332 -19.12 8.98 39.14
N LYS A 333 -18.58 9.31 37.96
CA LYS A 333 -17.15 9.64 37.83
C LYS A 333 -16.95 11.00 38.49
N ASP A 334 -16.37 11.02 39.70
CA ASP A 334 -15.85 12.21 40.35
C ASP A 334 -14.76 12.87 39.51
#